data_ce90d591541ded634e998c43fc684d35
#
_entry.id   ce90d591541ded634e998c43fc684d35
#
_cell.length_a   1.000
_cell.length_b   1.000
_cell.length_c   1.000
_cell.angle_alpha   90.00
_cell.angle_beta   90.00
_cell.angle_gamma   90.00
#
_symmetry.space_group_name_H-M   'P 1'
#
loop_
_entity.id
_entity.type
_entity.pdbx_description
1 polymer ?
#
loop_
_entity_poly.entity_id
_entity_poly.type
_entity_poly.pdbx_seq_one_letter_code
_entity_poly.pdbx_strand_id
1 'polypeptide(L)'
;GDCLAACLDWAGYDVTREFYINDAGNQIQKFGKSLAIRYLQLYKGEEAVPLPEECYQGADIIARAKEFAEIHGDSYVDKDFEELKDALIADALPKNIAGLQRDLGKYRITYDVWFHESDLHKSGAVDDVIKILMDKGACYKAEDGAIMYRSAQYASKYGVVNRKKDENADGEEEAKDEVLVRANGIPTYFAADIAYHYNKLAVRGFARAIDIWGADHH
;
A
#
# COMPACT_ATOMS: atom_id res chain seq x y z
N GLY A 1 15.15 6.51 8.76
CA GLY A 1 14.75 7.59 7.84
C GLY A 1 15.14 8.95 8.35
N ASP A 2 14.62 9.40 9.49
CA ASP A 2 14.77 10.76 9.99
C ASP A 2 16.23 11.23 10.17
N CYS A 3 17.07 10.43 10.82
CA CYS A 3 18.49 10.75 10.99
C CYS A 3 19.23 10.90 9.64
N LEU A 4 18.93 10.05 8.66
CA LEU A 4 19.51 10.16 7.33
C LEU A 4 19.07 11.45 6.63
N ALA A 5 17.78 11.76 6.71
CA ALA A 5 17.22 12.99 6.17
C ALA A 5 17.87 14.24 6.80
N ALA A 6 18.06 14.23 8.13
CA ALA A 6 18.74 15.31 8.84
C ALA A 6 20.21 15.46 8.41
N CYS A 7 20.94 14.36 8.20
CA CYS A 7 22.31 14.42 7.71
C CYS A 7 22.41 14.98 6.29
N LEU A 8 21.48 14.62 5.42
CA LEU A 8 21.42 15.15 4.05
C LEU A 8 21.09 16.65 4.03
N ASP A 9 20.13 17.06 4.83
CA ASP A 9 19.76 18.46 5.01
C ASP A 9 20.95 19.31 5.51
N TRP A 10 21.67 18.82 6.52
CA TRP A 10 22.93 19.43 7.00
C TRP A 10 24.04 19.50 5.93
N ALA A 11 24.04 18.51 5.00
CA ALA A 11 24.97 18.49 3.88
C ALA A 11 24.57 19.44 2.74
N GLY A 12 23.46 20.15 2.87
CA GLY A 12 22.97 21.16 1.91
C GLY A 12 22.08 20.63 0.81
N TYR A 13 21.52 19.43 0.98
CA TYR A 13 20.48 18.91 0.07
C TYR A 13 19.12 19.49 0.46
N ASP A 14 18.28 19.71 -0.55
CA ASP A 14 16.86 20.00 -0.36
C ASP A 14 16.13 18.66 -0.15
N VAL A 15 15.71 18.39 1.09
CA VAL A 15 15.19 17.09 1.53
C VAL A 15 13.70 17.16 1.83
N THR A 16 12.92 16.36 1.13
CA THR A 16 11.51 16.12 1.45
C THR A 16 11.35 14.78 2.17
N ARG A 17 10.76 14.80 3.34
CA ARG A 17 10.42 13.64 4.16
C ARG A 17 9.01 13.19 3.83
N GLU A 18 8.86 11.96 3.38
CA GLU A 18 7.57 11.43 2.97
C GLU A 18 7.24 10.14 3.71
N PHE A 19 5.99 10.06 4.19
CA PHE A 19 5.42 8.84 4.76
C PHE A 19 4.37 8.29 3.79
N TYR A 20 4.54 7.03 3.39
CA TYR A 20 3.60 6.34 2.52
C TYR A 20 2.47 5.70 3.32
N ILE A 21 1.24 6.08 3.01
CA ILE A 21 0.03 5.52 3.59
C ILE A 21 -0.51 4.44 2.65
N ASN A 22 -0.44 3.19 3.09
CA ASN A 22 -1.02 2.06 2.38
C ASN A 22 -2.53 2.00 2.66
N ASP A 23 -3.30 2.82 1.97
CA ASP A 23 -4.76 2.93 2.09
C ASP A 23 -5.51 2.39 0.87
N ALA A 24 -4.85 1.53 0.09
CA ALA A 24 -5.43 0.83 -1.04
C ALA A 24 -5.17 -0.69 -0.98
N GLY A 25 -5.80 -1.44 -1.89
CA GLY A 25 -5.56 -2.88 -2.05
C GLY A 25 -6.01 -3.74 -0.85
N ASN A 26 -5.37 -4.89 -0.68
CA ASN A 26 -5.82 -5.92 0.27
C ASN A 26 -5.69 -5.52 1.75
N GLN A 27 -4.72 -4.67 2.10
CA GLN A 27 -4.46 -4.30 3.49
C GLN A 27 -5.61 -3.47 4.06
N ILE A 28 -6.08 -2.46 3.31
CA ILE A 28 -7.21 -1.64 3.75
C ILE A 28 -8.52 -2.44 3.76
N GLN A 29 -8.70 -3.38 2.83
CA GLN A 29 -9.85 -4.28 2.82
C GLN A 29 -9.88 -5.17 4.07
N LYS A 30 -8.73 -5.74 4.44
CA LYS A 30 -8.56 -6.53 5.65
C LYS A 30 -8.80 -5.69 6.91
N PHE A 31 -8.30 -4.47 6.94
CA PHE A 31 -8.54 -3.51 8.04
C PHE A 31 -10.03 -3.23 8.22
N GLY A 32 -10.71 -2.84 7.15
CA GLY A 32 -12.16 -2.57 7.18
C GLY A 32 -12.98 -3.79 7.57
N LYS A 33 -12.66 -4.99 7.02
CA LYS A 33 -13.30 -6.25 7.41
C LYS A 33 -13.15 -6.51 8.91
N SER A 34 -11.96 -6.30 9.47
CA SER A 34 -11.69 -6.51 10.89
C SER A 34 -12.52 -5.56 11.77
N LEU A 35 -12.59 -4.29 11.40
CA LEU A 35 -13.40 -3.28 12.07
C LEU A 35 -14.91 -3.62 12.01
N ALA A 36 -15.41 -4.01 10.83
CA ALA A 36 -16.82 -4.33 10.62
C ALA A 36 -17.24 -5.55 11.46
N ILE A 37 -16.43 -6.60 11.50
CA ILE A 37 -16.69 -7.76 12.34
C ILE A 37 -16.72 -7.36 13.81
N ARG A 38 -15.73 -6.58 14.31
CA ARG A 38 -15.68 -6.14 15.70
C ARG A 38 -16.86 -5.24 16.06
N TYR A 39 -17.32 -4.38 15.15
CA TYR A 39 -18.53 -3.60 15.35
C TYR A 39 -19.77 -4.50 15.46
N LEU A 40 -19.95 -5.45 14.56
CA LEU A 40 -21.09 -6.38 14.61
C LEU A 40 -21.08 -7.25 15.87
N GLN A 41 -19.92 -7.63 16.37
CA GLN A 41 -19.76 -8.38 17.62
C GLN A 41 -20.31 -7.63 18.84
N LEU A 42 -20.28 -6.30 18.84
CA LEU A 42 -20.84 -5.50 19.96
C LEU A 42 -22.35 -5.69 20.12
N TYR A 43 -23.06 -6.01 19.03
CA TYR A 43 -24.52 -6.14 19.01
C TYR A 43 -25.01 -7.57 18.88
N LYS A 44 -24.28 -8.40 18.14
CA LYS A 44 -24.70 -9.79 17.83
C LYS A 44 -23.92 -10.85 18.63
N GLY A 45 -22.82 -10.46 19.29
CA GLY A 45 -21.93 -11.35 20.04
C GLY A 45 -20.88 -12.04 19.16
N GLU A 46 -19.80 -12.46 19.83
CA GLU A 46 -18.65 -13.08 19.14
C GLU A 46 -18.96 -14.46 18.56
N GLU A 47 -19.84 -15.22 19.21
CA GLU A 47 -20.26 -16.54 18.74
C GLU A 47 -21.07 -16.46 17.43
N ALA A 48 -21.89 -15.43 17.27
CA ALA A 48 -22.71 -15.21 16.07
C ALA A 48 -21.89 -14.60 14.92
N VAL A 49 -20.83 -13.87 15.23
CA VAL A 49 -19.98 -13.20 14.24
C VAL A 49 -18.49 -13.52 14.56
N PRO A 50 -18.00 -14.70 14.17
CA PRO A 50 -16.62 -15.09 14.46
C PRO A 50 -15.63 -14.22 13.69
N LEU A 51 -14.50 -13.85 14.32
CA LEU A 51 -13.41 -13.13 13.69
C LEU A 51 -12.46 -14.13 13.01
N PRO A 52 -12.30 -14.09 11.68
CA PRO A 52 -11.36 -14.95 10.96
C PRO A 52 -9.90 -14.70 11.38
N GLU A 53 -9.06 -15.75 11.31
CA GLU A 53 -7.65 -15.67 11.71
C GLU A 53 -6.85 -14.66 10.88
N GLU A 54 -7.20 -14.50 9.61
CA GLU A 54 -6.56 -13.53 8.73
C GLU A 54 -6.87 -12.07 9.09
N CYS A 55 -7.88 -11.80 9.92
CA CYS A 55 -8.24 -10.45 10.36
C CYS A 55 -7.28 -9.91 11.43
N TYR A 56 -7.22 -8.59 11.55
CA TYR A 56 -6.44 -7.94 12.60
C TYR A 56 -7.06 -8.19 13.98
N GLN A 57 -6.24 -8.69 14.92
CA GLN A 57 -6.67 -9.10 16.27
C GLN A 57 -6.41 -8.02 17.33
N GLY A 58 -5.81 -6.89 16.96
CA GLY A 58 -5.34 -5.87 17.88
C GLY A 58 -6.43 -5.20 18.70
N ALA A 59 -6.07 -4.75 19.90
CA ALA A 59 -6.97 -4.00 20.80
C ALA A 59 -7.39 -2.65 20.21
N ASP A 60 -6.57 -2.08 19.34
CA ASP A 60 -6.85 -0.86 18.57
C ASP A 60 -8.05 -1.03 17.63
N ILE A 61 -8.20 -2.19 16.98
CA ILE A 61 -9.36 -2.50 16.13
C ILE A 61 -10.64 -2.51 16.96
N ILE A 62 -10.59 -3.13 18.15
CA ILE A 62 -11.73 -3.15 19.07
C ILE A 62 -12.09 -1.73 19.52
N ALA A 63 -11.07 -0.94 19.87
CA ALA A 63 -11.29 0.45 20.30
C ALA A 63 -11.96 1.29 19.22
N ARG A 64 -11.48 1.20 17.96
CA ARG A 64 -12.08 1.93 16.83
C ARG A 64 -13.51 1.50 16.54
N ALA A 65 -13.81 0.20 16.60
CA ALA A 65 -15.19 -0.29 16.43
C ALA A 65 -16.12 0.24 17.53
N LYS A 66 -15.65 0.33 18.78
CA LYS A 66 -16.41 0.90 19.90
C LYS A 66 -16.63 2.40 19.72
N GLU A 67 -15.60 3.17 19.36
CA GLU A 67 -15.73 4.61 19.09
C GLU A 67 -16.75 4.89 17.98
N PHE A 68 -16.76 4.07 16.92
CA PHE A 68 -17.75 4.18 15.86
C PHE A 68 -19.17 3.87 16.37
N ALA A 69 -19.32 2.83 17.21
CA ALA A 69 -20.58 2.47 17.81
C ALA A 69 -21.11 3.54 18.78
N GLU A 70 -20.24 4.27 19.50
CA GLU A 70 -20.64 5.39 20.36
C GLU A 70 -21.27 6.54 19.55
N ILE A 71 -20.82 6.75 18.31
CA ILE A 71 -21.33 7.83 17.44
C ILE A 71 -22.60 7.39 16.69
N HIS A 72 -22.59 6.17 16.16
CA HIS A 72 -23.61 5.70 15.21
C HIS A 72 -24.63 4.74 15.81
N GLY A 73 -24.42 4.28 17.06
CA GLY A 73 -25.27 3.25 17.68
C GLY A 73 -25.30 1.98 16.82
N ASP A 74 -26.47 1.38 16.70
CA ASP A 74 -26.74 0.16 15.93
C ASP A 74 -27.15 0.42 14.46
N SER A 75 -27.06 1.66 14.00
CA SER A 75 -27.59 2.08 12.68
C SER A 75 -26.97 1.36 11.48
N TYR A 76 -25.81 0.71 11.66
CA TYR A 76 -25.12 -0.06 10.63
C TYR A 76 -25.24 -1.58 10.82
N VAL A 77 -25.93 -2.08 11.85
CA VAL A 77 -26.00 -3.53 12.15
C VAL A 77 -26.67 -4.33 11.04
N ASP A 78 -27.68 -3.75 10.39
CA ASP A 78 -28.48 -4.38 9.33
C ASP A 78 -28.18 -3.79 7.94
N LYS A 79 -27.13 -2.97 7.81
CA LYS A 79 -26.64 -2.45 6.54
C LYS A 79 -25.85 -3.49 5.77
N ASP A 80 -25.66 -3.22 4.47
CA ASP A 80 -24.74 -4.01 3.65
C ASP A 80 -23.34 -4.01 4.27
N PHE A 81 -22.65 -5.17 4.19
CA PHE A 81 -21.34 -5.33 4.83
C PHE A 81 -20.27 -4.41 4.22
N GLU A 82 -20.33 -4.16 2.91
CA GLU A 82 -19.41 -3.24 2.24
C GLU A 82 -19.68 -1.80 2.67
N GLU A 83 -20.95 -1.39 2.80
CA GLU A 83 -21.33 -0.07 3.32
C GLU A 83 -20.79 0.15 4.75
N LEU A 84 -20.97 -0.84 5.64
CA LEU A 84 -20.45 -0.79 7.00
C LEU A 84 -18.93 -0.70 7.01
N LYS A 85 -18.26 -1.54 6.21
CA LYS A 85 -16.81 -1.59 6.09
C LYS A 85 -16.23 -0.25 5.65
N ASP A 86 -16.81 0.34 4.60
CA ASP A 86 -16.36 1.62 4.04
C ASP A 86 -16.57 2.77 5.02
N ALA A 87 -17.70 2.79 5.74
CA ALA A 87 -17.97 3.78 6.78
C ALA A 87 -16.95 3.69 7.93
N LEU A 88 -16.60 2.47 8.37
CA LEU A 88 -15.60 2.25 9.41
C LEU A 88 -14.18 2.62 8.96
N ILE A 89 -13.82 2.33 7.72
CA ILE A 89 -12.53 2.77 7.16
C ILE A 89 -12.46 4.30 7.15
N ALA A 90 -13.51 4.96 6.66
CA ALA A 90 -13.56 6.41 6.58
C ALA A 90 -13.45 7.10 7.95
N ASP A 91 -13.98 6.48 9.00
CA ASP A 91 -13.87 6.98 10.37
C ASP A 91 -12.50 6.66 11.00
N ALA A 92 -12.05 5.41 10.92
CA ALA A 92 -10.90 4.93 11.67
C ALA A 92 -9.55 5.32 11.05
N LEU A 93 -9.42 5.33 9.72
CA LEU A 93 -8.15 5.59 9.05
C LEU A 93 -7.57 6.98 9.36
N PRO A 94 -8.34 8.08 9.26
CA PRO A 94 -7.82 9.41 9.62
C PRO A 94 -7.39 9.49 11.09
N LYS A 95 -8.12 8.83 11.99
CA LYS A 95 -7.78 8.77 13.43
C LYS A 95 -6.47 8.03 13.67
N ASN A 96 -6.23 6.93 12.93
CA ASN A 96 -4.98 6.18 13.01
C ASN A 96 -3.80 7.00 12.50
N ILE A 97 -3.95 7.68 11.35
CA ILE A 97 -2.94 8.58 10.80
C ILE A 97 -2.61 9.69 11.80
N ALA A 98 -3.62 10.35 12.37
CA ALA A 98 -3.42 11.37 13.40
C ALA A 98 -2.71 10.81 14.66
N GLY A 99 -2.98 9.55 15.01
CA GLY A 99 -2.27 8.83 16.05
C GLY A 99 -0.79 8.66 15.74
N LEU A 100 -0.45 8.21 14.54
CA LEU A 100 0.92 8.08 14.07
C LEU A 100 1.65 9.43 14.09
N GLN A 101 1.02 10.48 13.56
CA GLN A 101 1.60 11.83 13.56
C GLN A 101 1.92 12.32 14.97
N ARG A 102 0.99 12.14 15.90
CA ARG A 102 1.18 12.50 17.31
C ARG A 102 2.32 11.71 17.95
N ASP A 103 2.40 10.40 17.71
CA ASP A 103 3.42 9.56 18.31
C ASP A 103 4.80 9.81 17.73
N LEU A 104 4.92 10.02 16.42
CA LEU A 104 6.16 10.47 15.77
C LEU A 104 6.59 11.85 16.29
N GLY A 105 5.64 12.76 16.49
CA GLY A 105 5.89 14.07 17.05
C GLY A 105 6.53 14.06 18.45
N LYS A 106 6.21 13.04 19.30
CA LYS A 106 6.88 12.83 20.58
C LYS A 106 8.38 12.55 20.42
N TYR A 107 8.78 11.93 19.33
CA TYR A 107 10.17 11.70 18.95
C TYR A 107 10.78 12.87 18.15
N ARG A 108 10.02 13.96 17.94
CA ARG A 108 10.40 15.10 17.10
C ARG A 108 10.62 14.72 15.64
N ILE A 109 9.95 13.66 15.18
CA ILE A 109 9.95 13.21 13.80
C ILE A 109 8.75 13.83 13.11
N THR A 110 8.99 14.52 12.00
CA THR A 110 7.96 15.15 11.16
C THR A 110 8.15 14.73 9.72
N TYR A 111 7.04 14.65 8.99
CA TYR A 111 7.01 14.39 7.56
C TYR A 111 6.40 15.59 6.84
N ASP A 112 6.98 15.96 5.71
CA ASP A 112 6.52 17.04 4.86
C ASP A 112 5.31 16.61 4.03
N VAL A 113 5.29 15.32 3.65
CA VAL A 113 4.23 14.71 2.83
C VAL A 113 3.74 13.41 3.48
N TRP A 114 2.43 13.29 3.56
CA TRP A 114 1.72 12.04 3.89
C TRP A 114 1.05 11.57 2.60
N PHE A 115 1.73 10.68 1.89
CA PHE A 115 1.32 10.24 0.56
C PHE A 115 0.34 9.08 0.65
N HIS A 116 -0.83 9.22 0.04
CA HIS A 116 -1.86 8.19 0.01
C HIS A 116 -1.77 7.35 -1.27
N GLU A 117 -1.63 6.03 -1.13
CA GLU A 117 -1.64 5.10 -2.28
C GLU A 117 -2.94 5.22 -3.07
N SER A 118 -4.06 5.39 -2.37
CA SER A 118 -5.37 5.56 -3.00
C SER A 118 -5.43 6.72 -4.00
N ASP A 119 -4.59 7.75 -3.83
CA ASP A 119 -4.56 8.89 -4.75
C ASP A 119 -3.97 8.53 -6.11
N LEU A 120 -3.03 7.56 -6.18
CA LEU A 120 -2.51 7.04 -7.45
C LEU A 120 -3.62 6.37 -8.26
N HIS A 121 -4.47 5.60 -7.60
CA HIS A 121 -5.59 4.91 -8.25
C HIS A 121 -6.70 5.89 -8.65
N LYS A 122 -7.11 6.80 -7.77
CA LYS A 122 -8.16 7.78 -8.03
C LYS A 122 -7.79 8.77 -9.14
N SER A 123 -6.53 9.15 -9.23
CA SER A 123 -6.04 10.08 -10.26
C SER A 123 -5.84 9.42 -11.63
N GLY A 124 -5.84 8.09 -11.72
CA GLY A 124 -5.50 7.34 -12.94
C GLY A 124 -4.00 7.24 -13.19
N ALA A 125 -3.15 7.66 -12.24
CA ALA A 125 -1.69 7.66 -12.41
C ALA A 125 -1.11 6.25 -12.67
N VAL A 126 -1.74 5.20 -12.14
CA VAL A 126 -1.34 3.81 -12.39
C VAL A 126 -1.58 3.45 -13.86
N ASP A 127 -2.74 3.79 -14.40
CA ASP A 127 -3.09 3.51 -15.80
C ASP A 127 -2.22 4.31 -16.76
N ASP A 128 -1.93 5.57 -16.43
CA ASP A 128 -1.05 6.44 -17.24
C ASP A 128 0.36 5.87 -17.31
N VAL A 129 0.91 5.38 -16.21
CA VAL A 129 2.25 4.76 -16.19
C VAL A 129 2.27 3.46 -16.98
N ILE A 130 1.26 2.62 -16.87
CA ILE A 130 1.13 1.38 -17.67
C ILE A 130 1.14 1.74 -19.17
N LYS A 131 0.38 2.77 -19.56
CA LYS A 131 0.36 3.26 -20.95
C LYS A 131 1.73 3.74 -21.40
N ILE A 132 2.42 4.54 -20.59
CA ILE A 132 3.79 5.00 -20.87
C ILE A 132 4.75 3.82 -21.09
N LEU A 133 4.66 2.79 -20.24
CA LEU A 133 5.50 1.60 -20.36
C LEU A 133 5.17 0.77 -21.61
N MET A 134 3.91 0.67 -21.98
CA MET A 134 3.48 0.02 -23.22
C MET A 134 4.00 0.77 -24.46
N ASP A 135 3.85 2.09 -24.49
CA ASP A 135 4.31 2.94 -25.60
C ASP A 135 5.84 2.88 -25.76
N LYS A 136 6.57 2.68 -24.68
CA LYS A 136 8.04 2.48 -24.70
C LYS A 136 8.48 1.04 -25.02
N GLY A 137 7.53 0.12 -25.20
CA GLY A 137 7.82 -1.30 -25.43
C GLY A 137 8.41 -2.02 -24.21
N ALA A 138 8.31 -1.42 -23.00
CA ALA A 138 8.75 -2.02 -21.76
C ALA A 138 7.76 -3.08 -21.22
N CYS A 139 6.55 -3.10 -21.76
CA CYS A 139 5.49 -4.05 -21.43
C CYS A 139 4.94 -4.71 -22.69
N TYR A 140 4.24 -5.82 -22.50
CA TYR A 140 3.49 -6.51 -23.56
C TYR A 140 2.24 -7.17 -22.98
N LYS A 141 1.29 -7.46 -23.86
CA LYS A 141 0.08 -8.20 -23.48
C LYS A 141 0.31 -9.69 -23.69
N ALA A 142 0.13 -10.48 -22.66
CA ALA A 142 0.21 -11.93 -22.69
C ALA A 142 -1.06 -12.55 -23.35
N GLU A 143 -1.01 -13.83 -23.68
CA GLU A 143 -2.12 -14.54 -24.34
C GLU A 143 -3.40 -14.58 -23.52
N ASP A 144 -3.29 -14.65 -22.19
CA ASP A 144 -4.39 -14.62 -21.23
C ASP A 144 -4.97 -13.21 -21.00
N GLY A 145 -4.38 -12.19 -21.63
CA GLY A 145 -4.77 -10.79 -21.51
C GLY A 145 -4.07 -10.00 -20.41
N ALA A 146 -3.22 -10.62 -19.61
CA ALA A 146 -2.40 -9.94 -18.61
C ALA A 146 -1.40 -8.97 -19.28
N ILE A 147 -1.03 -7.88 -18.59
CA ILE A 147 0.06 -6.99 -19.04
C ILE A 147 1.30 -7.34 -18.23
N MET A 148 2.35 -7.71 -18.96
CA MET A 148 3.63 -8.14 -18.42
C MET A 148 4.70 -7.07 -18.60
N TYR A 149 5.49 -6.81 -17.55
CA TYR A 149 6.68 -5.97 -17.62
C TYR A 149 7.90 -6.84 -17.96
N ARG A 150 8.76 -6.35 -18.88
CA ARG A 150 9.96 -7.06 -19.33
C ARG A 150 11.09 -6.99 -18.30
N SER A 151 10.82 -7.50 -17.10
CA SER A 151 11.77 -7.47 -15.96
C SER A 151 13.08 -8.15 -16.30
N ALA A 152 13.03 -9.29 -16.98
CA ALA A 152 14.23 -10.04 -17.38
C ALA A 152 15.19 -9.20 -18.23
N GLN A 153 14.65 -8.46 -19.22
CA GLN A 153 15.43 -7.60 -20.10
C GLN A 153 16.08 -6.45 -19.33
N TYR A 154 15.35 -5.80 -18.43
CA TYR A 154 15.85 -4.65 -17.68
C TYR A 154 16.76 -5.06 -16.52
N ALA A 155 16.50 -6.18 -15.85
CA ALA A 155 17.38 -6.74 -14.82
C ALA A 155 18.80 -6.98 -15.37
N SER A 156 18.90 -7.60 -16.54
CA SER A 156 20.18 -7.80 -17.24
C SER A 156 20.87 -6.48 -17.57
N LYS A 157 20.10 -5.49 -18.09
CA LYS A 157 20.64 -4.19 -18.50
C LYS A 157 21.21 -3.38 -17.33
N TYR A 158 20.61 -3.47 -16.15
CA TYR A 158 21.00 -2.67 -14.98
C TYR A 158 21.75 -3.47 -13.92
N GLY A 159 22.09 -4.73 -14.19
CA GLY A 159 22.84 -5.60 -13.25
C GLY A 159 22.05 -5.95 -12.00
N VAL A 160 20.73 -5.89 -12.05
CA VAL A 160 19.86 -6.28 -10.95
C VAL A 160 19.70 -7.80 -11.00
N VAL A 161 20.27 -8.52 -10.04
CA VAL A 161 20.09 -9.97 -9.88
C VAL A 161 18.77 -10.18 -9.13
N ASN A 162 17.73 -10.69 -9.80
CA ASN A 162 16.52 -11.15 -9.15
C ASN A 162 16.87 -12.37 -8.27
N ARG A 163 17.10 -12.12 -6.99
CA ARG A 163 17.35 -13.18 -6.00
C ARG A 163 16.05 -13.68 -5.40
N LYS A 164 15.16 -14.29 -6.18
CA LYS A 164 14.23 -15.27 -5.62
C LYS A 164 14.99 -16.60 -5.55
N LYS A 165 15.70 -16.84 -4.45
CA LYS A 165 16.21 -18.15 -4.12
C LYS A 165 15.03 -19.05 -3.75
N ASP A 166 14.66 -19.95 -4.65
CA ASP A 166 14.12 -21.23 -4.21
C ASP A 166 15.30 -22.05 -3.66
N GLU A 167 15.30 -22.34 -2.36
CA GLU A 167 16.39 -23.04 -1.67
C GLU A 167 16.63 -24.48 -2.17
N ASN A 168 15.93 -24.94 -3.22
CA ASN A 168 15.98 -26.29 -3.77
C ASN A 168 16.28 -26.37 -5.27
N ALA A 169 16.74 -25.31 -5.93
CA ALA A 169 17.08 -25.37 -7.36
C ALA A 169 18.58 -25.14 -7.60
N ASP A 170 19.29 -26.21 -7.91
CA ASP A 170 20.60 -26.18 -8.57
C ASP A 170 20.39 -25.71 -10.03
N GLY A 171 20.29 -24.42 -10.28
CA GLY A 171 20.15 -23.84 -11.60
C GLY A 171 20.16 -22.32 -11.54
N GLU A 172 20.82 -21.66 -12.45
CA GLU A 172 20.70 -20.23 -12.71
C GLU A 172 19.25 -19.93 -13.08
N GLU A 173 18.45 -19.35 -12.14
CA GLU A 173 17.10 -18.92 -12.46
C GLU A 173 17.16 -17.73 -13.43
N GLU A 174 16.66 -17.92 -14.63
CA GLU A 174 16.40 -16.83 -15.56
C GLU A 174 15.40 -15.85 -14.93
N ALA A 175 15.74 -14.56 -14.95
CA ALA A 175 14.83 -13.51 -14.51
C ALA A 175 13.52 -13.61 -15.31
N LYS A 176 12.39 -13.68 -14.61
CA LYS A 176 11.06 -13.76 -15.24
C LYS A 176 10.44 -12.38 -15.34
N ASP A 177 9.63 -12.19 -16.38
CA ASP A 177 8.83 -10.98 -16.52
C ASP A 177 7.74 -10.92 -15.43
N GLU A 178 7.47 -9.71 -14.94
CA GLU A 178 6.54 -9.46 -13.83
C GLU A 178 5.17 -9.00 -14.32
N VAL A 179 4.11 -9.44 -13.64
CA VAL A 179 2.73 -9.04 -13.95
C VAL A 179 2.46 -7.63 -13.47
N LEU A 180 2.13 -6.70 -14.36
CA LEU A 180 1.63 -5.37 -13.99
C LEU A 180 0.12 -5.32 -13.84
N VAL A 181 -0.59 -5.94 -14.79
CA VAL A 181 -2.05 -6.03 -14.75
C VAL A 181 -2.43 -7.50 -14.93
N ARG A 182 -3.23 -8.01 -14.01
CA ARG A 182 -3.74 -9.38 -14.09
C ARG A 182 -4.70 -9.53 -15.26
N ALA A 183 -4.94 -10.78 -15.70
CA ALA A 183 -5.88 -11.10 -16.78
C ALA A 183 -7.31 -10.55 -16.54
N ASN A 184 -7.70 -10.35 -15.28
CA ASN A 184 -8.98 -9.73 -14.90
C ASN A 184 -8.98 -8.19 -14.94
N GLY A 185 -7.91 -7.56 -15.42
CA GLY A 185 -7.78 -6.11 -15.55
C GLY A 185 -7.38 -5.36 -14.26
N ILE A 186 -7.09 -6.07 -13.18
CA ILE A 186 -6.71 -5.44 -11.90
C ILE A 186 -5.19 -5.24 -11.87
N PRO A 187 -4.69 -3.98 -11.67
CA PRO A 187 -3.28 -3.71 -11.47
C PRO A 187 -2.71 -4.43 -10.24
N THR A 188 -1.45 -4.77 -10.30
CA THR A 188 -0.72 -5.36 -9.18
C THR A 188 -0.09 -4.27 -8.31
N TYR A 189 0.40 -4.64 -7.13
CA TYR A 189 1.21 -3.73 -6.30
C TYR A 189 2.43 -3.19 -7.03
N PHE A 190 3.04 -4.00 -7.89
CA PHE A 190 4.20 -3.60 -8.68
C PHE A 190 3.86 -2.44 -9.64
N ALA A 191 2.67 -2.42 -10.23
CA ALA A 191 2.21 -1.30 -11.04
C ALA A 191 2.04 -0.01 -10.21
N ALA A 192 1.48 -0.14 -9.01
CA ALA A 192 1.35 1.00 -8.08
C ALA A 192 2.71 1.53 -7.63
N ASP A 193 3.68 0.66 -7.33
CA ASP A 193 5.05 1.04 -6.98
C ASP A 193 5.75 1.80 -8.10
N ILE A 194 5.62 1.33 -9.35
CA ILE A 194 6.18 2.05 -10.50
C ILE A 194 5.52 3.43 -10.65
N ALA A 195 4.20 3.53 -10.50
CA ALA A 195 3.49 4.80 -10.58
C ALA A 195 3.93 5.76 -9.47
N TYR A 196 4.15 5.25 -8.26
CA TYR A 196 4.65 6.02 -7.15
C TYR A 196 6.07 6.57 -7.40
N HIS A 197 6.98 5.72 -7.88
CA HIS A 197 8.34 6.17 -8.23
C HIS A 197 8.34 7.14 -9.41
N TYR A 198 7.48 6.92 -10.42
CA TYR A 198 7.30 7.86 -11.50
C TYR A 198 6.78 9.21 -10.99
N ASN A 199 5.85 9.21 -10.06
CA ASN A 199 5.37 10.42 -9.41
C ASN A 199 6.50 11.17 -8.71
N LYS A 200 7.36 10.49 -7.93
CA LYS A 200 8.51 11.11 -7.26
C LYS A 200 9.50 11.72 -8.25
N LEU A 201 9.95 10.94 -9.22
CA LEU A 201 11.09 11.29 -10.07
C LEU A 201 10.71 12.12 -11.29
N ALA A 202 9.59 11.80 -11.96
CA ALA A 202 9.19 12.45 -13.21
C ALA A 202 8.17 13.57 -13.01
N VAL A 203 7.17 13.38 -12.12
CA VAL A 203 6.11 14.39 -11.93
C VAL A 203 6.57 15.48 -10.95
N ARG A 204 7.09 15.10 -9.79
CA ARG A 204 7.57 16.04 -8.77
C ARG A 204 9.02 16.49 -8.97
N GLY A 205 9.77 15.81 -9.85
CA GLY A 205 11.10 16.24 -10.28
C GLY A 205 12.22 16.03 -9.28
N PHE A 206 12.08 15.10 -8.31
CA PHE A 206 13.16 14.78 -7.38
C PHE A 206 14.34 14.15 -8.14
N ALA A 207 15.55 14.64 -7.90
CA ALA A 207 16.77 14.09 -8.50
C ALA A 207 17.13 12.72 -7.91
N ARG A 208 16.68 12.42 -6.69
CA ARG A 208 16.93 11.16 -5.99
C ARG A 208 15.76 10.80 -5.08
N ALA A 209 15.37 9.54 -5.10
CA ALA A 209 14.49 8.93 -4.12
C ALA A 209 15.30 7.96 -3.25
N ILE A 210 15.05 7.96 -1.95
CA ILE A 210 15.65 7.05 -0.97
C ILE A 210 14.51 6.39 -0.22
N ASP A 211 14.32 5.11 -0.49
CA ASP A 211 13.27 4.32 0.15
C ASP A 211 13.86 3.55 1.34
N ILE A 212 13.19 3.63 2.49
CA ILE A 212 13.61 2.98 3.72
C ILE A 212 12.52 2.00 4.11
N TRP A 213 12.76 0.75 3.78
CA TRP A 213 11.82 -0.36 3.92
C TRP A 213 12.28 -1.39 4.94
N GLY A 214 11.36 -2.19 5.43
CA GLY A 214 11.67 -3.40 6.17
C GLY A 214 12.33 -4.46 5.28
N ALA A 215 12.96 -5.45 5.91
CA ALA A 215 13.69 -6.50 5.20
C ALA A 215 12.80 -7.42 4.35
N ASP A 216 11.51 -7.37 4.55
CA ASP A 216 10.47 -8.10 3.82
C ASP A 216 10.03 -7.41 2.51
N HIS A 217 10.52 -6.20 2.25
CA HIS A 217 10.24 -5.41 1.04
C HIS A 217 11.42 -5.37 0.05
N HIS A 218 12.18 -6.45 -0.06
CA HIS A 218 13.33 -6.55 -0.98
C HIS A 218 12.96 -7.17 -2.33
#